data_8c61de6456416a6546ee8ae824191853
#
_entry.id   8c61de6456416a6546ee8ae824191853
#
_cell.length_a   1.000
_cell.length_b   1.000
_cell.length_c   1.000
_cell.angle_alpha   90.00
_cell.angle_beta   90.00
_cell.angle_gamma   90.00
#
_symmetry.space_group_name_H-M   'P 1'
#
loop_
_entity.id
_entity.type
_entity.pdbx_description
1 polymer ?
#
loop_
_entity_poly.entity_id
_entity_poly.type
_entity_poly.pdbx_seq_one_letter_code
_entity_poly.pdbx_strand_id
1 'polypeptide(L)'
;KLIILILIVCIIGIFAFVGSFFLGGPSLASGDKNILVLASDKDEQPGGGVDMAYMVKLENGTIANYTPVYPGGMTHPTKQALGGLEGPMRLHDCLWDGPEQGMEYAKEIVEANTGMHADAVVIIYDDGLDAIIDSIRPLKVDGVETDLGATDIVRQNDNYSGYHGRDDGI
;
A
#
# COMPACT_ATOMS: atom_id res chain seq x y z
N LYS A 1 -2.77 40.17 33.73
CA LYS A 1 -1.60 39.27 33.95
C LYS A 1 -2.03 37.81 33.86
N LEU A 2 -3.15 37.35 34.50
CA LEU A 2 -3.64 35.97 34.43
C LEU A 2 -3.97 35.54 32.99
N ILE A 3 -4.66 36.38 32.21
CA ILE A 3 -5.03 36.10 30.81
C ILE A 3 -3.79 35.88 29.94
N ILE A 4 -2.75 36.67 30.13
CA ILE A 4 -1.48 36.53 29.38
C ILE A 4 -0.80 35.20 29.71
N LEU A 5 -0.82 34.79 31.00
CA LEU A 5 -0.27 33.50 31.41
C LEU A 5 -1.03 32.33 30.79
N ILE A 6 -2.36 32.38 30.76
CA ILE A 6 -3.22 31.36 30.14
C ILE A 6 -2.92 31.26 28.61
N LEU A 7 -2.80 32.40 27.93
CA LEU A 7 -2.46 32.42 26.51
C LEU A 7 -1.08 31.78 26.22
N ILE A 8 -0.08 32.09 27.03
CA ILE A 8 1.27 31.50 26.89
C ILE A 8 1.21 29.97 27.08
N VAL A 9 0.50 29.48 28.09
CA VAL A 9 0.35 28.05 28.34
C VAL A 9 -0.38 27.36 27.19
N CYS A 10 -1.44 27.97 26.65
CA CYS A 10 -2.14 27.43 25.47
C CYS A 10 -1.24 27.38 24.24
N ILE A 11 -0.45 28.41 23.97
CA ILE A 11 0.49 28.46 22.85
C ILE A 11 1.56 27.36 23.00
N ILE A 12 2.15 27.22 24.18
CA ILE A 12 3.13 26.14 24.47
C ILE A 12 2.48 24.78 24.30
N GLY A 13 1.25 24.57 24.75
CA GLY A 13 0.50 23.34 24.59
C GLY A 13 0.25 22.99 23.11
N ILE A 14 -0.13 23.98 22.31
CA ILE A 14 -0.32 23.81 20.87
C ILE A 14 1.02 23.46 20.18
N PHE A 15 2.10 24.15 20.50
CA PHE A 15 3.41 23.85 19.93
C PHE A 15 3.93 22.47 20.36
N ALA A 16 3.72 22.05 21.60
CA ALA A 16 4.07 20.72 22.07
C ALA A 16 3.23 19.64 21.38
N PHE A 17 1.93 19.87 21.20
CA PHE A 17 1.03 18.96 20.47
C PHE A 17 1.39 18.84 19.00
N VAL A 18 1.57 19.97 18.31
CA VAL A 18 2.00 19.99 16.91
C VAL A 18 3.41 19.40 16.77
N GLY A 19 4.33 19.76 17.67
CA GLY A 19 5.69 19.19 17.69
C GLY A 19 5.70 17.68 17.89
N SER A 20 4.80 17.12 18.72
CA SER A 20 4.70 15.66 18.91
C SER A 20 4.23 14.95 17.63
N PHE A 21 3.40 15.60 16.81
CA PHE A 21 2.98 15.07 15.51
C PHE A 21 4.14 15.05 14.49
N PHE A 22 5.01 16.07 14.52
CA PHE A 22 6.16 16.15 13.58
C PHE A 22 7.44 15.47 14.11
N LEU A 23 7.60 15.34 15.42
CA LEU A 23 8.81 14.82 16.05
C LEU A 23 8.65 13.41 16.66
N GLY A 24 7.43 12.91 16.80
CA GLY A 24 7.14 11.66 17.51
C GLY A 24 6.62 10.51 16.66
N GLY A 25 6.30 10.74 15.38
CA GLY A 25 5.89 9.67 14.46
C GLY A 25 7.09 8.91 13.88
N PRO A 26 6.91 7.64 13.47
CA PRO A 26 7.96 6.92 12.75
C PRO A 26 8.29 7.69 11.47
N SER A 27 9.47 8.32 11.44
CA SER A 27 9.92 9.07 10.26
C SER A 27 10.32 8.09 9.16
N LEU A 28 9.67 8.19 8.00
CA LEU A 28 10.09 7.46 6.80
C LEU A 28 11.43 7.99 6.24
N ALA A 29 11.85 9.17 6.67
CA ALA A 29 13.07 9.82 6.21
C ALA A 29 14.34 9.34 6.94
N SER A 30 14.22 8.50 7.95
CA SER A 30 15.38 8.06 8.75
C SER A 30 15.34 6.57 9.07
N GLY A 31 16.52 5.95 9.02
CA GLY A 31 16.70 4.52 9.24
C GLY A 31 16.14 3.66 8.09
N ASP A 32 16.22 2.36 8.27
CA ASP A 32 15.70 1.39 7.32
C ASP A 32 14.23 1.12 7.63
N LYS A 33 13.40 1.12 6.59
CA LYS A 33 11.96 0.85 6.66
C LYS A 33 11.53 -0.07 5.54
N ASN A 34 10.63 -0.97 5.85
CA ASN A 34 9.94 -1.80 4.86
C ASN A 34 8.50 -1.33 4.73
N ILE A 35 8.12 -0.91 3.55
CA ILE A 35 6.77 -0.43 3.26
C ILE A 35 6.08 -1.46 2.37
N LEU A 36 4.99 -2.03 2.84
CA LEU A 36 4.13 -2.87 2.01
C LEU A 36 3.20 -1.97 1.20
N VAL A 37 3.37 -1.96 -0.10
CA VAL A 37 2.51 -1.23 -1.04
C VAL A 37 1.51 -2.21 -1.64
N LEU A 38 0.23 -1.91 -1.52
CA LEU A 38 -0.87 -2.67 -2.08
C LEU A 38 -1.51 -1.85 -3.20
N ALA A 39 -1.58 -2.40 -4.40
CA ALA A 39 -2.38 -1.84 -5.48
C ALA A 39 -3.73 -2.57 -5.49
N SER A 40 -4.81 -1.81 -5.44
CA SER A 40 -6.15 -2.34 -5.22
C SER A 40 -7.16 -1.73 -6.19
N ASP A 41 -7.96 -2.60 -6.81
CA ASP A 41 -9.16 -2.20 -7.55
C ASP A 41 -10.30 -1.96 -6.53
N LYS A 42 -10.70 -0.69 -6.39
CA LYS A 42 -11.72 -0.28 -5.41
C LYS A 42 -13.12 -0.78 -5.72
N ASP A 43 -13.38 -1.13 -6.98
CA ASP A 43 -14.71 -1.49 -7.48
C ASP A 43 -14.94 -3.01 -7.48
N GLU A 44 -13.90 -3.81 -7.23
CA GLU A 44 -14.00 -5.27 -7.33
C GLU A 44 -14.79 -5.90 -6.19
N GLN A 45 -14.64 -5.38 -4.97
CA GLN A 45 -15.32 -5.89 -3.76
C GLN A 45 -15.34 -4.83 -2.66
N PRO A 46 -16.09 -5.02 -1.56
CA PRO A 46 -16.06 -4.11 -0.42
C PRO A 46 -14.62 -3.87 0.07
N GLY A 47 -14.21 -2.61 0.13
CA GLY A 47 -12.85 -2.21 0.51
C GLY A 47 -11.79 -2.32 -0.59
N GLY A 48 -12.11 -2.96 -1.71
CA GLY A 48 -11.23 -3.18 -2.86
C GLY A 48 -10.51 -4.54 -2.85
N GLY A 49 -10.24 -5.07 -4.04
CA GLY A 49 -9.42 -6.27 -4.25
C GLY A 49 -7.95 -5.92 -4.40
N VAL A 50 -7.05 -6.61 -3.69
CA VAL A 50 -5.61 -6.42 -3.83
C VAL A 50 -5.10 -7.24 -5.01
N ASP A 51 -4.80 -6.57 -6.11
CA ASP A 51 -4.28 -7.20 -7.32
C ASP A 51 -2.77 -7.35 -7.33
N MET A 52 -2.06 -6.39 -6.76
CA MET A 52 -0.60 -6.36 -6.73
C MET A 52 -0.11 -5.90 -5.37
N ALA A 53 1.03 -6.42 -4.95
CA ALA A 53 1.70 -5.97 -3.74
C ALA A 53 3.22 -5.96 -3.91
N TYR A 54 3.87 -5.01 -3.24
CA TYR A 54 5.31 -4.86 -3.22
C TYR A 54 5.81 -4.55 -1.82
N MET A 55 6.92 -5.17 -1.46
CA MET A 55 7.71 -4.74 -0.31
C MET A 55 8.77 -3.76 -0.80
N VAL A 56 8.64 -2.49 -0.43
CA VAL A 56 9.59 -1.42 -0.77
C VAL A 56 10.49 -1.18 0.42
N LYS A 57 11.80 -1.39 0.24
CA LYS A 57 12.80 -1.06 1.25
C LYS A 57 13.24 0.38 1.10
N LEU A 58 13.10 1.16 2.15
CA LEU A 58 13.66 2.50 2.26
C LEU A 58 14.92 2.45 3.13
N GLU A 59 15.96 3.15 2.69
CA GLU A 59 17.17 3.46 3.48
C GLU A 59 17.28 4.97 3.60
N ASN A 60 17.06 5.48 4.82
CA ASN A 60 17.05 6.93 5.10
C ASN A 60 16.15 7.73 4.14
N GLY A 61 14.94 7.22 3.88
CA GLY A 61 13.94 7.88 3.04
C GLY A 61 14.14 7.71 1.53
N THR A 62 15.16 6.97 1.09
CA THR A 62 15.41 6.67 -0.32
C THR A 62 15.04 5.23 -0.61
N ILE A 63 14.38 4.98 -1.74
CA ILE A 63 14.08 3.62 -2.18
C ILE A 63 15.40 2.91 -2.51
N ALA A 64 15.74 1.90 -1.72
CA ALA A 64 16.92 1.08 -1.90
C ALA A 64 16.62 -0.18 -2.72
N ASN A 65 15.44 -0.76 -2.54
CA ASN A 65 15.01 -1.95 -3.26
C ASN A 65 13.48 -2.07 -3.23
N TYR A 66 12.94 -2.86 -4.14
CA TYR A 66 11.56 -3.34 -4.09
C TYR A 66 11.51 -4.82 -4.44
N THR A 67 10.60 -5.56 -3.80
CA THR A 67 10.40 -6.98 -4.01
C THR A 67 8.93 -7.23 -4.28
N PRO A 68 8.55 -7.80 -5.42
CA PRO A 68 7.18 -8.20 -5.68
C PRO A 68 6.68 -9.17 -4.61
N VAL A 69 5.46 -8.93 -4.13
CA VAL A 69 4.75 -9.81 -3.21
C VAL A 69 3.50 -10.27 -3.94
N TYR A 70 3.57 -11.45 -4.56
CA TYR A 70 2.48 -11.93 -5.35
C TYR A 70 1.29 -12.34 -4.46
N PRO A 71 0.10 -11.70 -4.57
CA PRO A 71 -1.03 -11.98 -3.67
C PRO A 71 -1.66 -13.35 -3.88
N GLY A 72 -1.41 -13.99 -5.02
CA GLY A 72 -1.99 -15.28 -5.36
C GLY A 72 -1.52 -16.40 -4.44
N GLY A 73 -2.47 -17.00 -3.73
CA GLY A 73 -2.20 -18.11 -2.83
C GLY A 73 -1.73 -17.73 -1.43
N MET A 74 -1.40 -16.47 -1.15
CA MET A 74 -1.09 -16.02 0.20
C MET A 74 -2.33 -15.93 1.05
N THR A 75 -2.30 -16.57 2.23
CA THR A 75 -3.44 -16.62 3.13
C THR A 75 -3.06 -16.24 4.56
N HIS A 76 -4.03 -15.72 5.27
CA HIS A 76 -3.89 -15.42 6.69
C HIS A 76 -3.74 -16.72 7.49
N PRO A 77 -2.80 -16.78 8.45
CA PRO A 77 -2.50 -18.02 9.19
C PRO A 77 -3.66 -18.50 10.05
N THR A 78 -4.56 -17.62 10.50
CA THR A 78 -5.63 -17.97 11.44
C THR A 78 -7.01 -17.40 11.10
N LYS A 79 -7.11 -16.39 10.22
CA LYS A 79 -8.39 -15.76 9.88
C LYS A 79 -9.07 -16.48 8.72
N GLN A 80 -10.38 -16.61 8.82
CA GLN A 80 -11.22 -17.10 7.72
C GLN A 80 -11.59 -15.96 6.78
N ALA A 81 -11.87 -16.31 5.54
CA ALA A 81 -12.36 -15.39 4.53
C ALA A 81 -13.65 -14.68 4.99
N LEU A 82 -13.82 -13.45 4.53
CA LEU A 82 -14.97 -12.59 4.83
C LEU A 82 -16.03 -12.67 3.73
N GLY A 83 -17.17 -12.01 3.94
CA GLY A 83 -18.21 -11.90 2.91
C GLY A 83 -18.88 -13.20 2.46
N GLY A 84 -18.81 -14.25 3.28
CA GLY A 84 -19.38 -15.55 2.94
C GLY A 84 -18.51 -16.41 2.02
N LEU A 85 -17.27 -15.99 1.78
CA LEU A 85 -16.27 -16.81 1.09
C LEU A 85 -15.81 -17.96 1.99
N GLU A 86 -15.44 -19.08 1.41
CA GLU A 86 -14.94 -20.25 2.15
C GLU A 86 -13.40 -20.26 2.20
N GLY A 87 -12.88 -20.84 3.29
CA GLY A 87 -11.44 -21.04 3.50
C GLY A 87 -10.74 -19.87 4.20
N PRO A 88 -9.40 -19.90 4.27
CA PRO A 88 -8.63 -18.84 4.91
C PRO A 88 -8.71 -17.53 4.12
N MET A 89 -8.64 -16.40 4.84
CA MET A 89 -8.58 -15.06 4.24
C MET A 89 -7.37 -14.96 3.32
N ARG A 90 -7.56 -14.51 2.10
CA ARG A 90 -6.50 -14.28 1.11
C ARG A 90 -5.99 -12.84 1.19
N LEU A 91 -4.78 -12.61 0.73
CA LEU A 91 -4.26 -11.24 0.61
C LEU A 91 -5.13 -10.37 -0.31
N HIS A 92 -5.63 -10.94 -1.41
CA HIS A 92 -6.57 -10.29 -2.32
C HIS A 92 -7.82 -9.75 -1.60
N ASP A 93 -8.35 -10.49 -0.63
CA ASP A 93 -9.62 -10.19 0.04
C ASP A 93 -9.44 -9.45 1.37
N CYS A 94 -8.20 -9.10 1.75
CA CYS A 94 -7.90 -8.58 3.09
C CYS A 94 -8.56 -7.23 3.41
N LEU A 95 -8.90 -6.44 2.38
CA LEU A 95 -9.51 -5.11 2.55
C LEU A 95 -11.03 -5.14 2.78
N TRP A 96 -11.67 -6.32 2.80
CA TRP A 96 -13.13 -6.48 2.90
C TRP A 96 -13.78 -5.71 4.06
N ASP A 97 -13.14 -5.70 5.24
CA ASP A 97 -13.62 -4.97 6.44
C ASP A 97 -13.19 -3.50 6.47
N GLY A 98 -12.68 -2.99 5.35
CA GLY A 98 -12.17 -1.62 5.22
C GLY A 98 -10.65 -1.53 5.30
N PRO A 99 -10.10 -0.38 4.88
CA PRO A 99 -8.66 -0.22 4.67
C PRO A 99 -7.85 -0.33 5.97
N GLU A 100 -8.32 0.22 7.07
CA GLU A 100 -7.56 0.22 8.34
C GLU A 100 -7.30 -1.19 8.84
N GLN A 101 -8.34 -2.01 8.94
CA GLN A 101 -8.21 -3.39 9.39
C GLN A 101 -7.53 -4.25 8.33
N GLY A 102 -7.80 -3.98 7.06
CA GLY A 102 -7.21 -4.70 5.94
C GLY A 102 -5.70 -4.52 5.84
N MET A 103 -5.16 -3.35 6.18
CA MET A 103 -3.72 -3.13 6.23
C MET A 103 -3.04 -4.01 7.29
N GLU A 104 -3.66 -4.19 8.47
CA GLU A 104 -3.11 -5.10 9.49
C GLU A 104 -3.17 -6.57 9.01
N TYR A 105 -4.28 -6.99 8.40
CA TYR A 105 -4.36 -8.34 7.81
C TYR A 105 -3.32 -8.55 6.71
N ALA A 106 -3.09 -7.56 5.85
CA ALA A 106 -2.08 -7.66 4.80
C ALA A 106 -0.67 -7.86 5.38
N LYS A 107 -0.30 -7.14 6.44
CA LYS A 107 0.97 -7.33 7.16
C LYS A 107 1.11 -8.76 7.68
N GLU A 108 0.08 -9.23 8.41
CA GLU A 108 0.07 -10.57 9.01
C GLU A 108 0.17 -11.66 7.92
N ILE A 109 -0.55 -11.50 6.80
CA ILE A 109 -0.50 -12.44 5.67
C ILE A 109 0.89 -12.45 5.05
N VAL A 110 1.44 -11.28 4.70
CA VAL A 110 2.73 -11.19 4.02
C VAL A 110 3.85 -11.71 4.92
N GLU A 111 3.87 -11.33 6.19
CA GLU A 111 4.87 -11.81 7.15
C GLU A 111 4.79 -13.34 7.32
N ALA A 112 3.59 -13.90 7.48
CA ALA A 112 3.41 -15.34 7.66
C ALA A 112 3.82 -16.17 6.43
N ASN A 113 3.64 -15.65 5.22
CA ASN A 113 3.91 -16.38 3.98
C ASN A 113 5.31 -16.14 3.42
N THR A 114 5.94 -15.01 3.74
CA THR A 114 7.23 -14.63 3.16
C THR A 114 8.34 -14.42 4.19
N GLY A 115 7.99 -14.23 5.45
CA GLY A 115 8.92 -13.82 6.51
C GLY A 115 9.32 -12.33 6.44
N MET A 116 8.79 -11.56 5.49
CA MET A 116 9.07 -10.13 5.38
C MET A 116 8.17 -9.32 6.32
N HIS A 117 8.77 -8.56 7.20
CA HIS A 117 8.05 -7.66 8.11
C HIS A 117 7.86 -6.28 7.47
N ALA A 118 6.66 -5.72 7.55
CA ALA A 118 6.34 -4.38 7.09
C ALA A 118 6.20 -3.40 8.26
N ASP A 119 6.95 -2.31 8.23
CA ASP A 119 6.84 -1.19 9.18
C ASP A 119 5.58 -0.36 8.95
N ALA A 120 5.16 -0.24 7.70
CA ALA A 120 3.94 0.45 7.30
C ALA A 120 3.30 -0.19 6.06
N VAL A 121 2.02 0.13 5.83
CA VAL A 121 1.29 -0.28 4.63
C VAL A 121 0.75 0.97 3.94
N VAL A 122 0.80 0.96 2.62
CA VAL A 122 0.20 1.98 1.75
C VAL A 122 -0.72 1.27 0.78
N ILE A 123 -1.96 1.74 0.66
CA ILE A 123 -2.90 1.29 -0.37
C ILE A 123 -2.94 2.35 -1.45
N ILE A 124 -2.75 1.94 -2.69
CA ILE A 124 -2.91 2.79 -3.87
C ILE A 124 -4.05 2.18 -4.69
N TYR A 125 -5.13 2.92 -4.80
CA TYR A 125 -6.24 2.51 -5.64
C TYR A 125 -5.96 2.81 -7.11
N ASP A 126 -6.70 2.19 -8.01
CA ASP A 126 -6.59 2.30 -9.46
C ASP A 126 -6.54 3.75 -9.97
N ASP A 127 -7.38 4.64 -9.46
CA ASP A 127 -7.36 6.06 -9.80
C ASP A 127 -6.07 6.77 -9.33
N GLY A 128 -5.49 6.35 -8.22
CA GLY A 128 -4.19 6.83 -7.74
C GLY A 128 -3.05 6.37 -8.64
N LEU A 129 -3.07 5.13 -9.09
CA LEU A 129 -2.10 4.60 -10.05
C LEU A 129 -2.19 5.32 -11.39
N ASP A 130 -3.39 5.54 -11.91
CA ASP A 130 -3.62 6.28 -13.15
C ASP A 130 -3.09 7.72 -13.04
N ALA A 131 -3.31 8.40 -11.91
CA ALA A 131 -2.77 9.74 -11.68
C ALA A 131 -1.24 9.77 -11.66
N ILE A 132 -0.58 8.73 -11.12
CA ILE A 132 0.88 8.60 -11.17
C ILE A 132 1.34 8.44 -12.62
N ILE A 133 0.74 7.52 -13.39
CA ILE A 133 1.09 7.29 -14.79
C ILE A 133 0.87 8.56 -15.61
N ASP A 134 -0.23 9.25 -15.44
CA ASP A 134 -0.52 10.50 -16.14
C ASP A 134 0.52 11.59 -15.86
N SER A 135 1.12 11.60 -14.68
CA SER A 135 2.16 12.56 -14.30
C SER A 135 3.49 12.36 -15.04
N ILE A 136 3.74 11.14 -15.55
CA ILE A 136 5.00 10.76 -16.21
C ILE A 136 4.85 10.56 -17.73
N ARG A 137 3.69 10.86 -18.31
CA ARG A 137 3.44 10.73 -19.76
C ARG A 137 4.40 11.59 -20.61
N PRO A 138 4.76 11.16 -21.83
CA PRO A 138 4.24 9.98 -22.54
C PRO A 138 4.86 8.67 -22.02
N LEU A 139 3.97 7.72 -21.68
CA LEU A 139 4.38 6.38 -21.26
C LEU A 139 4.70 5.53 -22.50
N LYS A 140 5.74 4.71 -22.40
CA LYS A 140 6.09 3.73 -23.43
C LYS A 140 6.15 2.33 -22.84
N VAL A 141 5.37 1.44 -23.41
CA VAL A 141 5.43 0.01 -23.12
C VAL A 141 6.10 -0.66 -24.32
N ASP A 142 7.18 -1.38 -24.10
CA ASP A 142 8.02 -2.00 -25.16
C ASP A 142 8.46 -1.01 -26.27
N GLY A 143 8.67 0.25 -25.89
CA GLY A 143 9.08 1.32 -26.79
C GLY A 143 7.94 1.94 -27.62
N VAL A 144 6.70 1.51 -27.44
CA VAL A 144 5.49 2.04 -28.08
C VAL A 144 4.76 2.96 -27.11
N GLU A 145 4.43 4.18 -27.54
CA GLU A 145 3.63 5.11 -26.74
C GLU A 145 2.22 4.55 -26.54
N THR A 146 1.71 4.68 -25.30
CA THR A 146 0.37 4.22 -24.92
C THR A 146 -0.35 5.26 -24.10
N ASP A 147 -1.67 5.34 -24.30
CA ASP A 147 -2.59 6.15 -23.49
C ASP A 147 -3.33 5.30 -22.44
N LEU A 148 -2.99 4.01 -22.33
CA LEU A 148 -3.61 3.09 -21.37
C LEU A 148 -3.33 3.53 -19.92
N GLY A 149 -4.29 3.32 -19.03
CA GLY A 149 -4.13 3.45 -17.60
C GLY A 149 -3.34 2.27 -17.01
N ALA A 150 -2.94 2.38 -15.75
CA ALA A 150 -2.17 1.34 -15.05
C ALA A 150 -2.88 -0.01 -15.07
N THR A 151 -4.14 -0.01 -14.70
CA THR A 151 -4.97 -1.23 -14.65
C THR A 151 -5.11 -1.88 -16.03
N ASP A 152 -5.28 -1.09 -17.08
CA ASP A 152 -5.40 -1.62 -18.44
C ASP A 152 -4.10 -2.25 -18.94
N ILE A 153 -2.95 -1.66 -18.61
CA ILE A 153 -1.63 -2.22 -18.94
C ILE A 153 -1.46 -3.59 -18.29
N VAL A 154 -1.79 -3.70 -17.00
CA VAL A 154 -1.69 -4.96 -16.25
C VAL A 154 -2.65 -6.01 -16.82
N ARG A 155 -3.91 -5.63 -17.07
CA ARG A 155 -4.92 -6.54 -17.63
C ARG A 155 -4.58 -7.03 -19.03
N GLN A 156 -3.97 -6.19 -19.86
CA GLN A 156 -3.49 -6.65 -21.18
C GLN A 156 -2.40 -7.70 -21.04
N ASN A 157 -1.46 -7.52 -20.14
CA ASN A 157 -0.41 -8.51 -19.87
C ASN A 157 -0.96 -9.83 -19.33
N ASP A 158 -1.94 -9.78 -18.44
CA ASP A 158 -2.62 -10.98 -17.92
C ASP A 158 -3.25 -11.82 -19.04
N ASN A 159 -3.86 -11.19 -20.03
CA ASN A 159 -4.49 -11.89 -21.14
C ASN A 159 -3.48 -12.61 -22.07
N TYR A 160 -2.23 -12.12 -22.13
CA TYR A 160 -1.21 -12.68 -23.03
C TYR A 160 -0.31 -13.72 -22.38
N SER A 161 0.00 -13.59 -21.09
CA SER A 161 1.01 -14.40 -20.40
C SER A 161 0.48 -15.17 -19.20
N GLY A 162 -0.80 -15.05 -18.88
CA GLY A 162 -1.38 -15.65 -17.69
C GLY A 162 -0.83 -15.00 -16.42
N TYR A 163 -0.91 -15.74 -15.32
CA TYR A 163 -0.54 -15.24 -13.99
C TYR A 163 0.86 -14.62 -13.86
N HIS A 164 1.80 -15.05 -14.66
CA HIS A 164 3.19 -14.54 -14.64
C HIS A 164 3.36 -13.20 -15.36
N GLY A 165 2.40 -12.77 -16.17
CA GLY A 165 2.48 -11.52 -16.91
C GLY A 165 2.24 -10.27 -16.09
N ARG A 166 1.66 -10.41 -14.88
CA ARG A 166 1.46 -9.26 -13.97
C ARG A 166 2.78 -8.68 -13.50
N ASP A 167 3.75 -9.54 -13.20
CA ASP A 167 5.07 -9.11 -12.71
C ASP A 167 5.87 -8.38 -13.80
N ASP A 168 5.63 -8.72 -15.08
CA ASP A 168 6.31 -8.11 -16.24
C ASP A 168 5.66 -6.77 -16.67
N GLY A 169 4.40 -6.52 -16.27
CA GLY A 169 3.63 -5.32 -16.64
C GLY A 169 3.90 -4.10 -15.75
N ILE A 170 4.74 -4.24 -14.76
CA ILE A 170 5.07 -3.24 -13.76
C ILE A 170 6.54 -2.90 -13.82
#